data_d09fb18141e68b052b97cbbcff13e5ce
#
_entry.id   d09fb18141e68b052b97cbbcff13e5ce
#
_cell.length_a   1.000
_cell.length_b   1.000
_cell.length_c   1.000
_cell.angle_alpha   90.00
_cell.angle_beta   90.00
_cell.angle_gamma   90.00
#
_symmetry.space_group_name_H-M   'P 1'
#
loop_
_entity.id
_entity.type
_entity.pdbx_description
1 polymer ?
#
loop_
_entity_poly.entity_id
_entity_poly.type
_entity_poly.pdbx_seq_one_letter_code
_entity_poly.pdbx_strand_id
1 'polypeptide(L)'
;MTAPSHTKEQASPPYAVVVPTLVRDTLADCLAALAAATGPPPSEIVLVDDRPDPEAGPLAHPLSVLGDLRARTTVLRGGGRGPAAARNTGVHAVSTPWCVFLDDDVQVGPHWCEQAARDLAEAPPNTAGIQGVITVPLPGGRRPTDWERCTAGLARSRWITADMAYRTDALKQVGGFDERFRRAFREDTDLALRVLDAGWRIQRGRRTTRHPVRPADRWVSLRAQRGNADDALMLRLHGPGWWRRAAAPRGRRRAHLAVTSAGVAACALAALGHPRGATAAALGWALGTAEFARARIEPGPRTRYEVDTMLATSVLIPPAATWHWLAGLWRHRGARPWQEVAPS
;
A
#
# COMPACT_ATOMS: atom_id res chain seq x y z
N MET A 1 42.10 24.84 27.49
CA MET A 1 41.25 23.72 27.95
C MET A 1 39.80 24.08 27.58
N THR A 2 39.34 23.68 26.41
CA THR A 2 37.97 23.84 25.94
C THR A 2 37.15 22.70 26.47
N ALA A 3 36.14 22.98 27.29
CA ALA A 3 35.19 21.99 27.79
C ALA A 3 34.44 21.31 26.64
N PRO A 4 34.19 20.00 26.72
CA PRO A 4 33.34 19.35 25.71
C PRO A 4 31.92 19.85 25.84
N SER A 5 31.37 20.36 24.74
CA SER A 5 29.96 20.73 24.61
C SER A 5 29.14 19.43 24.76
N HIS A 6 28.51 19.23 25.92
CA HIS A 6 27.47 18.24 26.10
C HIS A 6 26.30 18.61 25.15
N THR A 7 26.26 17.97 24.00
CA THR A 7 25.07 17.93 23.16
C THR A 7 23.96 17.35 24.05
N LYS A 8 23.00 18.18 24.46
CA LYS A 8 21.79 17.71 25.15
C LYS A 8 21.18 16.62 24.26
N GLU A 9 21.20 15.40 24.73
CA GLU A 9 20.49 14.27 24.15
C GLU A 9 19.01 14.67 24.11
N GLN A 10 18.54 15.10 22.96
CA GLN A 10 17.14 15.52 22.80
C GLN A 10 16.30 14.29 23.03
N ALA A 11 15.53 14.26 24.12
CA ALA A 11 14.61 13.18 24.41
C ALA A 11 13.70 12.94 23.20
N SER A 12 13.63 11.71 22.74
CA SER A 12 12.76 11.33 21.61
C SER A 12 11.31 11.69 21.91
N PRO A 13 10.59 12.32 20.98
CA PRO A 13 9.17 12.59 21.17
C PRO A 13 8.41 11.26 21.32
N PRO A 14 7.38 11.22 22.17
CA PRO A 14 6.52 10.03 22.29
C PRO A 14 5.82 9.75 20.96
N TYR A 15 5.63 8.46 20.65
CA TYR A 15 4.97 8.02 19.44
C TYR A 15 4.07 6.82 19.68
N ALA A 16 3.02 6.72 18.89
CA ALA A 16 2.13 5.56 18.85
C ALA A 16 2.44 4.70 17.62
N VAL A 17 2.18 3.40 17.72
CA VAL A 17 2.17 2.48 16.58
C VAL A 17 0.72 2.04 16.32
N VAL A 18 0.25 2.20 15.08
CA VAL A 18 -1.08 1.78 14.64
C VAL A 18 -0.94 0.64 13.64
N VAL A 19 -1.55 -0.50 13.94
CA VAL A 19 -1.53 -1.71 13.09
C VAL A 19 -2.97 -2.09 12.73
N PRO A 20 -3.45 -1.79 11.52
CA PRO A 20 -4.70 -2.35 11.02
C PRO A 20 -4.50 -3.82 10.69
N THR A 21 -5.45 -4.68 11.04
CA THR A 21 -5.31 -6.12 10.83
C THR A 21 -6.61 -6.81 10.49
N LEU A 22 -6.52 -7.86 9.70
CA LEU A 22 -7.57 -8.87 9.51
C LEU A 22 -7.26 -10.15 10.31
N VAL A 23 -6.33 -10.04 11.27
CA VAL A 23 -5.91 -11.15 12.15
C VAL A 23 -5.36 -12.33 11.37
N ARG A 24 -4.45 -12.05 10.44
CA ARG A 24 -3.70 -13.09 9.71
C ARG A 24 -2.64 -13.70 10.61
N ASP A 25 -2.15 -14.87 10.25
CA ASP A 25 -1.06 -15.55 10.96
C ASP A 25 0.20 -14.67 11.07
N THR A 26 0.43 -13.79 10.08
CA THR A 26 1.55 -12.84 10.04
C THR A 26 1.52 -11.79 11.14
N LEU A 27 0.36 -11.51 11.76
CA LEU A 27 0.25 -10.53 12.84
C LEU A 27 1.12 -10.89 14.04
N ALA A 28 1.19 -12.16 14.42
CA ALA A 28 2.03 -12.59 15.53
C ALA A 28 3.52 -12.32 15.26
N ASP A 29 4.00 -12.58 14.03
CA ASP A 29 5.38 -12.29 13.63
C ASP A 29 5.68 -10.79 13.62
N CYS A 30 4.73 -9.96 13.15
CA CYS A 30 4.84 -8.50 13.17
C CYS A 30 4.98 -7.99 14.61
N LEU A 31 4.12 -8.42 15.52
CA LEU A 31 4.12 -8.00 16.92
C LEU A 31 5.35 -8.53 17.68
N ALA A 32 5.78 -9.76 17.41
CA ALA A 32 7.01 -10.33 18.00
C ALA A 32 8.25 -9.54 17.56
N ALA A 33 8.35 -9.17 16.29
CA ALA A 33 9.44 -8.34 15.78
C ALA A 33 9.45 -6.95 16.45
N LEU A 34 8.28 -6.33 16.66
CA LEU A 34 8.17 -5.05 17.36
C LEU A 34 8.56 -5.18 18.83
N ALA A 35 8.15 -6.24 19.51
CA ALA A 35 8.50 -6.50 20.92
C ALA A 35 10.00 -6.76 21.13
N ALA A 36 10.66 -7.36 20.14
CA ALA A 36 12.09 -7.66 20.18
C ALA A 36 12.98 -6.47 19.76
N ALA A 37 12.40 -5.39 19.21
CA ALA A 37 13.16 -4.25 18.71
C ALA A 37 13.77 -3.43 19.86
N THR A 38 15.08 -3.12 19.75
CA THR A 38 15.82 -2.37 20.76
C THR A 38 15.56 -0.86 20.64
N GLY A 39 15.65 -0.16 21.79
CA GLY A 39 15.50 1.29 21.89
C GLY A 39 14.23 1.72 22.63
N PRO A 40 13.94 3.05 22.63
CA PRO A 40 12.74 3.58 23.28
C PRO A 40 11.46 3.01 22.63
N PRO A 41 10.68 2.21 23.38
CA PRO A 41 9.50 1.58 22.80
C PRO A 41 8.38 2.61 22.52
N PRO A 42 7.39 2.27 21.68
CA PRO A 42 6.22 3.11 21.49
C PRO A 42 5.48 3.34 22.81
N SER A 43 4.98 4.56 23.00
CA SER A 43 4.18 4.93 24.17
C SER A 43 2.80 4.26 24.14
N GLU A 44 2.25 4.08 22.94
CA GLU A 44 0.95 3.47 22.69
C GLU A 44 1.05 2.54 21.48
N ILE A 45 0.34 1.41 21.53
CA ILE A 45 0.12 0.52 20.39
C ILE A 45 -1.38 0.36 20.21
N VAL A 46 -1.88 0.63 19.01
CA VAL A 46 -3.30 0.49 18.68
C VAL A 46 -3.43 -0.54 17.56
N LEU A 47 -3.97 -1.70 17.90
CA LEU A 47 -4.35 -2.72 16.94
C LEU A 47 -5.80 -2.49 16.52
N VAL A 48 -6.04 -2.34 15.23
CA VAL A 48 -7.41 -2.15 14.72
C VAL A 48 -7.84 -3.40 13.98
N ASP A 49 -8.67 -4.21 14.63
CA ASP A 49 -9.26 -5.41 14.07
C ASP A 49 -10.36 -5.04 13.07
N ASP A 50 -10.02 -5.07 11.79
CA ASP A 50 -10.93 -4.71 10.69
C ASP A 50 -11.62 -5.95 10.08
N ARG A 51 -11.74 -7.05 10.82
CA ARG A 51 -12.58 -8.17 10.39
C ARG A 51 -14.04 -7.73 10.31
N PRO A 52 -14.77 -8.09 9.24
CA PRO A 52 -16.16 -7.69 9.06
C PRO A 52 -17.14 -8.41 10.00
N ASP A 53 -16.72 -9.54 10.58
CA ASP A 53 -17.54 -10.32 11.50
C ASP A 53 -17.56 -9.67 12.91
N PRO A 54 -18.72 -9.19 13.39
CA PRO A 54 -18.82 -8.61 14.72
C PRO A 54 -18.63 -9.64 15.85
N GLU A 55 -18.89 -10.93 15.58
CA GLU A 55 -18.71 -12.04 16.52
C GLU A 55 -17.29 -12.61 16.52
N ALA A 56 -16.37 -12.04 15.70
CA ALA A 56 -14.99 -12.48 15.63
C ALA A 56 -14.34 -12.46 17.02
N GLY A 57 -13.79 -13.60 17.42
CA GLY A 57 -13.18 -13.82 18.74
C GLY A 57 -12.00 -12.88 19.05
N PRO A 58 -11.56 -12.83 20.32
CA PRO A 58 -10.49 -11.94 20.77
C PRO A 58 -9.13 -12.25 20.12
N LEU A 59 -8.23 -11.25 20.13
CA LEU A 59 -6.85 -11.35 19.63
C LEU A 59 -5.88 -11.95 20.66
N ALA A 60 -6.34 -12.89 21.52
CA ALA A 60 -5.53 -13.36 22.64
C ALA A 60 -4.16 -13.93 22.22
N HIS A 61 -4.14 -14.81 21.21
CA HIS A 61 -2.92 -15.45 20.75
C HIS A 61 -1.90 -14.46 20.15
N PRO A 62 -2.25 -13.61 19.16
CA PRO A 62 -1.29 -12.62 18.65
C PRO A 62 -0.76 -11.66 19.71
N LEU A 63 -1.54 -11.34 20.73
CA LEU A 63 -1.14 -10.41 21.78
C LEU A 63 -0.16 -11.00 22.79
N SER A 64 -0.08 -12.32 22.92
CA SER A 64 0.81 -12.98 23.91
C SER A 64 2.29 -12.74 23.61
N VAL A 65 2.66 -12.45 22.35
CA VAL A 65 4.06 -12.22 21.94
C VAL A 65 4.57 -10.81 22.29
N LEU A 66 3.71 -9.90 22.73
CA LEU A 66 4.09 -8.51 23.00
C LEU A 66 4.89 -8.30 24.29
N GLY A 67 4.90 -9.29 25.21
CA GLY A 67 5.58 -9.10 26.49
C GLY A 67 5.15 -7.83 27.21
N ASP A 68 6.09 -7.00 27.63
CA ASP A 68 5.84 -5.74 28.35
C ASP A 68 5.06 -4.71 27.53
N LEU A 69 5.12 -4.79 26.20
CA LEU A 69 4.35 -3.90 25.33
C LEU A 69 2.84 -4.16 25.40
N ARG A 70 2.42 -5.31 25.94
CA ARG A 70 1.01 -5.65 26.10
C ARG A 70 0.24 -4.63 26.95
N ALA A 71 0.87 -4.08 27.99
CA ALA A 71 0.29 -3.08 28.87
C ALA A 71 0.02 -1.72 28.16
N ARG A 72 0.71 -1.47 27.03
CA ARG A 72 0.57 -0.25 26.22
C ARG A 72 -0.30 -0.48 24.98
N THR A 73 -0.91 -1.66 24.85
CA THR A 73 -1.64 -2.08 23.65
C THR A 73 -3.14 -2.02 23.86
N THR A 74 -3.81 -1.27 23.01
CA THR A 74 -5.27 -1.21 22.92
C THR A 74 -5.73 -1.90 21.63
N VAL A 75 -6.82 -2.65 21.70
CA VAL A 75 -7.46 -3.29 20.55
C VAL A 75 -8.79 -2.60 20.27
N LEU A 76 -8.98 -2.13 19.04
CA LEU A 76 -10.18 -1.48 18.57
C LEU A 76 -10.82 -2.28 17.44
N ARG A 77 -12.13 -2.11 17.24
CA ARG A 77 -12.85 -2.68 16.09
C ARG A 77 -12.93 -1.68 14.94
N GLY A 78 -12.51 -2.11 13.73
CA GLY A 78 -12.61 -1.31 12.49
C GLY A 78 -13.92 -1.51 11.74
N GLY A 79 -14.57 -2.68 11.91
CA GLY A 79 -15.87 -3.01 11.31
C GLY A 79 -15.84 -3.38 9.84
N GLY A 80 -14.72 -3.87 9.31
CA GLY A 80 -14.60 -4.35 7.92
C GLY A 80 -14.68 -3.24 6.87
N ARG A 81 -14.37 -2.00 7.26
CA ARG A 81 -14.49 -0.83 6.38
C ARG A 81 -13.28 -0.62 5.46
N GLY A 82 -12.24 -1.40 5.65
CA GLY A 82 -11.01 -1.35 4.86
C GLY A 82 -9.88 -0.58 5.54
N PRO A 83 -8.64 -0.68 5.01
CA PRO A 83 -7.43 -0.23 5.69
C PRO A 83 -7.38 1.28 5.95
N ALA A 84 -7.95 2.12 5.09
CA ALA A 84 -8.04 3.56 5.30
C ALA A 84 -8.88 3.88 6.55
N ALA A 85 -10.07 3.30 6.67
CA ALA A 85 -10.95 3.49 7.82
C ALA A 85 -10.35 2.90 9.11
N ALA A 86 -9.72 1.73 9.01
CA ALA A 86 -9.04 1.12 10.14
C ALA A 86 -7.89 1.99 10.67
N ARG A 87 -7.05 2.56 9.77
CA ARG A 87 -6.00 3.49 10.18
C ARG A 87 -6.57 4.77 10.80
N ASN A 88 -7.66 5.32 10.26
CA ASN A 88 -8.34 6.47 10.88
C ASN A 88 -8.85 6.14 12.28
N THR A 89 -9.46 4.97 12.49
CA THR A 89 -9.88 4.51 13.80
C THR A 89 -8.71 4.51 14.79
N GLY A 90 -7.53 4.04 14.34
CA GLY A 90 -6.30 4.09 15.14
C GLY A 90 -5.83 5.51 15.43
N VAL A 91 -5.79 6.39 14.43
CA VAL A 91 -5.37 7.80 14.57
C VAL A 91 -6.24 8.56 15.58
N HIS A 92 -7.56 8.30 15.60
CA HIS A 92 -8.46 8.95 16.53
C HIS A 92 -8.24 8.50 17.99
N ALA A 93 -7.66 7.34 18.21
CA ALA A 93 -7.43 6.78 19.53
C ALA A 93 -6.07 7.15 20.14
N VAL A 94 -5.11 7.66 19.34
CA VAL A 94 -3.77 8.00 19.83
C VAL A 94 -3.70 9.44 20.33
N SER A 95 -2.90 9.63 21.39
CA SER A 95 -2.65 10.94 22.00
C SER A 95 -1.27 11.51 21.71
N THR A 96 -0.37 10.70 21.18
CA THR A 96 1.03 11.06 20.91
C THR A 96 1.18 12.03 19.72
N PRO A 97 2.25 12.87 19.70
CA PRO A 97 2.50 13.79 18.60
C PRO A 97 2.87 13.11 17.28
N TRP A 98 3.30 11.85 17.34
CA TRP A 98 3.61 11.04 16.17
C TRP A 98 2.84 9.73 16.17
N CYS A 99 2.30 9.38 15.00
CA CYS A 99 1.64 8.11 14.73
C CYS A 99 2.43 7.35 13.66
N VAL A 100 2.88 6.15 13.97
CA VAL A 100 3.59 5.26 13.04
C VAL A 100 2.67 4.15 12.61
N PHE A 101 2.45 4.01 11.31
CA PHE A 101 1.69 2.91 10.73
C PHE A 101 2.62 1.76 10.39
N LEU A 102 2.20 0.55 10.75
CA LEU A 102 2.80 -0.71 10.32
C LEU A 102 1.69 -1.60 9.75
N ASP A 103 1.97 -2.32 8.68
CA ASP A 103 1.06 -3.37 8.20
C ASP A 103 1.22 -4.66 9.03
N ASP A 104 0.18 -5.49 9.11
CA ASP A 104 0.16 -6.71 9.93
C ASP A 104 0.98 -7.88 9.37
N ASP A 105 1.69 -7.67 8.27
CA ASP A 105 2.52 -8.65 7.57
C ASP A 105 3.99 -8.21 7.38
N VAL A 106 4.41 -7.19 8.13
CA VAL A 106 5.79 -6.73 8.13
C VAL A 106 6.54 -7.16 9.38
N GLN A 107 7.86 -7.21 9.29
CA GLN A 107 8.76 -7.49 10.40
C GLN A 107 9.74 -6.31 10.52
N VAL A 108 9.65 -5.57 11.61
CA VAL A 108 10.57 -4.47 11.87
C VAL A 108 11.97 -4.99 12.18
N GLY A 109 13.00 -4.21 11.85
CA GLY A 109 14.39 -4.58 12.14
C GLY A 109 14.73 -4.51 13.63
N PRO A 110 15.81 -5.16 14.07
CA PRO A 110 16.16 -5.25 15.49
C PRO A 110 16.42 -3.89 16.18
N HIS A 111 16.85 -2.87 15.44
CA HIS A 111 17.10 -1.51 15.96
C HIS A 111 16.00 -0.52 15.57
N TRP A 112 14.81 -1.01 15.23
CA TRP A 112 13.75 -0.18 14.70
C TRP A 112 13.30 0.91 15.68
N CYS A 113 13.14 0.60 16.97
CA CYS A 113 12.74 1.58 17.97
C CYS A 113 13.82 2.67 18.19
N GLU A 114 15.12 2.32 18.17
CA GLU A 114 16.20 3.30 18.21
C GLU A 114 16.17 4.23 16.98
N GLN A 115 16.00 3.65 15.81
CA GLN A 115 15.91 4.38 14.55
C GLN A 115 14.67 5.27 14.51
N ALA A 116 13.52 4.79 15.03
CA ALA A 116 12.31 5.58 15.17
C ALA A 116 12.55 6.80 16.07
N ALA A 117 13.12 6.59 17.26
CA ALA A 117 13.44 7.65 18.20
C ALA A 117 14.31 8.75 17.55
N ARG A 118 15.35 8.36 16.81
CA ARG A 118 16.25 9.28 16.10
C ARG A 118 15.54 10.02 14.95
N ASP A 119 14.82 9.27 14.10
CA ASP A 119 14.08 9.84 12.96
C ASP A 119 13.10 10.92 13.42
N LEU A 120 12.38 10.67 14.53
CA LEU A 120 11.37 11.58 15.05
C LEU A 120 11.98 12.78 15.79
N ALA A 121 13.08 12.58 16.55
CA ALA A 121 13.78 13.65 17.24
C ALA A 121 14.48 14.63 16.28
N GLU A 122 15.06 14.11 15.19
CA GLU A 122 15.79 14.90 14.19
C GLU A 122 14.87 15.47 13.09
N ALA A 123 13.55 15.19 13.14
CA ALA A 123 12.61 15.67 12.13
C ALA A 123 12.50 17.21 12.11
N PRO A 124 12.80 17.88 11.00
CA PRO A 124 12.57 19.31 10.87
C PRO A 124 11.11 19.70 11.20
N PRO A 125 10.88 20.91 11.73
CA PRO A 125 9.52 21.35 12.10
C PRO A 125 8.49 21.25 10.98
N ASN A 126 8.90 21.45 9.72
CA ASN A 126 8.04 21.36 8.53
C ASN A 126 7.94 19.95 7.94
N THR A 127 8.50 18.93 8.59
CA THR A 127 8.39 17.53 8.19
C THR A 127 7.21 16.88 8.90
N ALA A 128 6.17 16.51 8.15
CA ALA A 128 5.01 15.81 8.67
C ALA A 128 5.12 14.28 8.54
N GLY A 129 5.90 13.78 7.60
CA GLY A 129 5.95 12.34 7.33
C GLY A 129 7.38 11.82 7.21
N ILE A 130 7.63 10.61 7.74
CA ILE A 130 8.92 9.92 7.65
C ILE A 130 8.68 8.46 7.31
N GLN A 131 9.07 8.05 6.09
CA GLN A 131 8.93 6.66 5.64
C GLN A 131 10.15 5.83 6.04
N GLY A 132 9.93 4.64 6.58
CA GLY A 132 10.97 3.64 6.80
C GLY A 132 11.53 3.05 5.51
N VAL A 133 12.62 2.32 5.61
CA VAL A 133 13.27 1.59 4.52
C VAL A 133 12.67 0.20 4.43
N ILE A 134 11.88 -0.05 3.39
CA ILE A 134 11.26 -1.34 3.16
C ILE A 134 12.19 -2.24 2.35
N THR A 135 12.36 -3.47 2.83
CA THR A 135 13.05 -4.54 2.12
C THR A 135 12.08 -5.69 1.85
N VAL A 136 12.14 -6.23 0.64
CA VAL A 136 11.32 -7.39 0.26
C VAL A 136 12.25 -8.55 -0.06
N PRO A 137 12.28 -9.59 0.77
CA PRO A 137 13.14 -10.75 0.53
C PRO A 137 12.64 -11.52 -0.69
N LEU A 138 13.53 -11.77 -1.62
CA LEU A 138 13.28 -12.58 -2.80
C LEU A 138 14.08 -13.89 -2.73
N PRO A 139 13.63 -14.97 -3.38
CA PRO A 139 14.36 -16.24 -3.39
C PRO A 139 15.73 -16.09 -4.06
N GLY A 140 16.79 -16.62 -3.43
CA GLY A 140 18.17 -16.54 -3.94
C GLY A 140 18.49 -17.57 -5.03
N GLY A 141 17.80 -18.72 -5.09
CA GLY A 141 18.14 -19.85 -5.97
C GLY A 141 17.40 -19.90 -7.30
N ARG A 142 16.45 -18.98 -7.56
CA ARG A 142 15.65 -18.92 -8.78
C ARG A 142 15.24 -17.49 -9.12
N ARG A 143 14.80 -17.28 -10.36
CA ARG A 143 14.13 -16.01 -10.72
C ARG A 143 12.80 -15.85 -9.95
N PRO A 144 12.47 -14.64 -9.50
CA PRO A 144 11.22 -14.40 -8.79
C PRO A 144 10.01 -14.52 -9.74
N THR A 145 8.89 -15.02 -9.22
CA THR A 145 7.60 -15.09 -9.90
C THR A 145 7.05 -13.68 -10.18
N ASP A 146 6.01 -13.58 -11.00
CA ASP A 146 5.32 -12.32 -11.29
C ASP A 146 4.82 -11.63 -10.00
N TRP A 147 4.25 -12.40 -9.09
CA TRP A 147 3.77 -11.90 -7.80
C TRP A 147 4.91 -11.42 -6.89
N GLU A 148 5.99 -12.16 -6.79
CA GLU A 148 7.19 -11.76 -6.03
C GLU A 148 7.80 -10.47 -6.57
N ARG A 149 7.86 -10.30 -7.90
CA ARG A 149 8.33 -9.05 -8.52
C ARG A 149 7.40 -7.88 -8.26
N CYS A 150 6.07 -8.10 -8.29
CA CYS A 150 5.10 -7.07 -7.94
C CYS A 150 5.28 -6.61 -6.50
N THR A 151 5.40 -7.56 -5.55
CA THR A 151 5.65 -7.24 -4.14
C THR A 151 6.99 -6.55 -3.94
N ALA A 152 8.05 -6.97 -4.63
CA ALA A 152 9.36 -6.33 -4.58
C ALA A 152 9.33 -4.85 -4.99
N GLY A 153 8.33 -4.44 -5.75
CA GLY A 153 8.07 -3.04 -6.08
C GLY A 153 7.88 -2.14 -4.86
N LEU A 154 7.39 -2.68 -3.73
CA LEU A 154 7.19 -1.95 -2.48
C LEU A 154 8.49 -1.34 -1.94
N ALA A 155 9.63 -2.01 -2.11
CA ALA A 155 10.93 -1.48 -1.68
C ALA A 155 11.31 -0.14 -2.36
N ARG A 156 10.71 0.17 -3.51
CA ARG A 156 10.94 1.41 -4.26
C ARG A 156 9.75 2.36 -4.22
N SER A 157 8.63 1.94 -3.62
CA SER A 157 7.43 2.76 -3.52
C SER A 157 7.62 3.89 -2.52
N ARG A 158 6.93 5.00 -2.77
CA ARG A 158 6.94 6.16 -1.87
C ARG A 158 5.68 6.15 -1.01
N TRP A 159 5.88 6.58 0.24
CA TRP A 159 4.82 6.90 1.21
C TRP A 159 3.96 5.72 1.65
N ILE A 160 4.48 4.48 1.50
CA ILE A 160 3.72 3.28 1.85
C ILE A 160 3.59 3.12 3.37
N THR A 161 2.41 2.79 3.81
CA THR A 161 2.06 2.65 5.22
C THR A 161 2.56 1.37 5.88
N ALA A 162 3.29 0.54 5.14
CA ALA A 162 3.99 -0.62 5.69
C ALA A 162 5.04 -0.27 6.77
N ASP A 163 5.62 0.96 6.71
CA ASP A 163 6.36 1.63 7.79
C ASP A 163 6.37 3.14 7.52
N MET A 164 5.40 3.84 8.06
CA MET A 164 5.25 5.28 7.80
C MET A 164 4.86 6.03 9.06
N ALA A 165 5.71 6.95 9.50
CA ALA A 165 5.39 7.87 10.58
C ALA A 165 4.78 9.16 10.03
N TYR A 166 3.75 9.67 10.71
CA TYR A 166 3.18 11.00 10.47
C TYR A 166 3.02 11.77 11.78
N ARG A 167 3.15 13.11 11.70
CA ARG A 167 2.70 13.97 12.80
C ARG A 167 1.18 13.86 12.92
N THR A 168 0.70 13.68 14.14
CA THR A 168 -0.74 13.52 14.42
C THR A 168 -1.53 14.78 14.08
N ASP A 169 -0.95 15.98 14.29
CA ASP A 169 -1.55 17.24 13.89
C ASP A 169 -1.66 17.40 12.37
N ALA A 170 -0.65 17.01 11.62
CA ALA A 170 -0.70 17.02 10.16
C ALA A 170 -1.75 16.05 9.60
N LEU A 171 -1.90 14.84 10.20
CA LEU A 171 -2.98 13.93 9.84
C LEU A 171 -4.36 14.56 10.09
N LYS A 172 -4.55 15.22 11.25
CA LYS A 172 -5.79 15.93 11.58
C LYS A 172 -6.07 17.08 10.61
N GLN A 173 -5.04 17.87 10.28
CA GLN A 173 -5.17 19.00 9.35
C GLN A 173 -5.68 18.58 7.98
N VAL A 174 -5.24 17.43 7.46
CA VAL A 174 -5.67 16.93 6.15
C VAL A 174 -6.87 15.97 6.22
N GLY A 175 -7.47 15.76 7.41
CA GLY A 175 -8.66 14.93 7.61
C GLY A 175 -8.39 13.42 7.55
N GLY A 176 -7.17 12.96 7.82
CA GLY A 176 -6.82 11.53 7.84
C GLY A 176 -6.85 10.87 6.47
N PHE A 177 -7.00 9.55 6.44
CA PHE A 177 -7.12 8.78 5.19
C PHE A 177 -8.51 8.94 4.56
N ASP A 178 -8.58 8.95 3.24
CA ASP A 178 -9.85 8.96 2.52
C ASP A 178 -10.46 7.54 2.50
N GLU A 179 -11.55 7.35 3.23
CA GLU A 179 -12.20 6.05 3.39
C GLU A 179 -12.93 5.53 2.14
N ARG A 180 -12.94 6.32 1.06
CA ARG A 180 -13.40 5.84 -0.26
C ARG A 180 -12.45 4.81 -0.86
N PHE A 181 -11.17 4.81 -0.45
CA PHE A 181 -10.21 3.75 -0.74
C PHE A 181 -10.47 2.55 0.18
N ARG A 182 -11.17 1.57 -0.35
CA ARG A 182 -11.58 0.36 0.40
C ARG A 182 -10.52 -0.75 0.43
N ARG A 183 -9.39 -0.56 -0.25
CA ARG A 183 -8.29 -1.53 -0.37
C ARG A 183 -6.99 -0.90 0.07
N ALA A 184 -6.01 -1.74 0.43
CA ALA A 184 -4.62 -1.32 0.60
C ALA A 184 -3.99 -1.00 -0.76
N PHE A 185 -4.47 0.06 -1.41
CA PHE A 185 -3.98 0.53 -2.70
C PHE A 185 -4.38 1.99 -2.93
N ARG A 186 -3.40 2.88 -2.97
CA ARG A 186 -3.49 4.33 -3.22
C ARG A 186 -3.96 5.19 -2.05
N GLU A 187 -4.54 4.66 -0.98
CA GLU A 187 -4.94 5.43 0.20
C GLU A 187 -3.75 6.15 0.85
N ASP A 188 -2.58 5.52 0.84
CA ASP A 188 -1.31 6.07 1.30
C ASP A 188 -0.79 7.19 0.39
N THR A 189 -0.87 6.98 -0.90
CA THR A 189 -0.47 7.97 -1.92
C THR A 189 -1.38 9.19 -1.90
N ASP A 190 -2.69 9.00 -1.74
CA ASP A 190 -3.65 10.08 -1.59
C ASP A 190 -3.35 10.94 -0.35
N LEU A 191 -3.19 10.30 0.80
CA LEU A 191 -2.85 10.99 2.04
C LEU A 191 -1.56 11.80 1.90
N ALA A 192 -0.51 11.18 1.35
CA ALA A 192 0.78 11.84 1.18
C ALA A 192 0.70 13.06 0.25
N LEU A 193 -0.06 12.99 -0.84
CA LEU A 193 -0.26 14.13 -1.73
C LEU A 193 -1.00 15.27 -1.02
N ARG A 194 -2.02 14.98 -0.20
CA ARG A 194 -2.73 15.99 0.60
C ARG A 194 -1.83 16.63 1.66
N VAL A 195 -0.98 15.86 2.31
CA VAL A 195 0.03 16.36 3.26
C VAL A 195 1.03 17.30 2.58
N LEU A 196 1.51 16.93 1.38
CA LEU A 196 2.40 17.78 0.60
C LEU A 196 1.70 19.06 0.09
N ASP A 197 0.44 18.96 -0.34
CA ASP A 197 -0.35 20.10 -0.79
C ASP A 197 -0.69 21.08 0.36
N ALA A 198 -0.75 20.57 1.60
CA ALA A 198 -0.85 21.39 2.81
C ALA A 198 0.48 22.07 3.25
N GLY A 199 1.53 21.98 2.43
CA GLY A 199 2.82 22.64 2.64
C GLY A 199 3.83 21.85 3.47
N TRP A 200 3.49 20.67 3.93
CA TRP A 200 4.38 19.81 4.68
C TRP A 200 5.40 19.07 3.80
N ARG A 201 6.44 18.56 4.44
CA ARG A 201 7.45 17.70 3.82
C ARG A 201 7.30 16.25 4.28
N ILE A 202 7.66 15.33 3.40
CA ILE A 202 7.80 13.91 3.71
C ILE A 202 9.22 13.48 3.34
N GLN A 203 9.89 12.81 4.25
CA GLN A 203 11.27 12.38 4.07
C GLN A 203 11.41 10.85 4.27
N ARG A 204 12.57 10.30 3.90
CA ARG A 204 12.94 8.93 4.19
C ARG A 204 13.73 8.90 5.49
N GLY A 205 13.36 8.00 6.38
CA GLY A 205 14.03 7.73 7.66
C GLY A 205 15.04 6.58 7.56
N ARG A 206 15.54 6.19 8.73
CA ARG A 206 16.53 5.12 8.93
C ARG A 206 15.90 3.80 9.31
N ARG A 207 14.66 3.81 9.83
CA ARG A 207 13.95 2.59 10.23
C ARG A 207 13.94 1.57 9.11
N THR A 208 14.29 0.34 9.43
CA THR A 208 14.30 -0.76 8.46
C THR A 208 13.20 -1.75 8.77
N THR A 209 12.45 -2.11 7.75
CA THR A 209 11.33 -3.04 7.88
C THR A 209 11.33 -4.03 6.72
N ARG A 210 11.19 -5.30 7.04
CA ARG A 210 11.10 -6.40 6.08
C ARG A 210 9.62 -6.65 5.78
N HIS A 211 9.27 -6.69 4.51
CA HIS A 211 7.93 -7.05 4.03
C HIS A 211 8.02 -8.39 3.30
N PRO A 212 7.73 -9.53 3.93
CA PRO A 212 7.74 -10.83 3.29
C PRO A 212 6.72 -10.91 2.16
N VAL A 213 7.05 -11.65 1.10
CA VAL A 213 6.08 -11.94 0.05
C VAL A 213 5.09 -12.98 0.57
N ARG A 214 3.81 -12.60 0.69
CA ARG A 214 2.76 -13.52 1.10
C ARG A 214 2.50 -14.59 0.03
N PRO A 215 2.25 -15.84 0.43
CA PRO A 215 1.75 -16.86 -0.49
C PRO A 215 0.50 -16.37 -1.23
N ALA A 216 0.42 -16.66 -2.50
CA ALA A 216 -0.71 -16.25 -3.32
C ALA A 216 -1.03 -17.34 -4.36
N ASP A 217 -2.31 -17.47 -4.70
CA ASP A 217 -2.74 -18.35 -5.77
C ASP A 217 -2.51 -17.72 -7.16
N ARG A 218 -2.71 -18.53 -8.20
CA ARG A 218 -2.50 -18.14 -9.59
C ARG A 218 -3.32 -16.93 -10.07
N TRP A 219 -4.38 -16.56 -9.36
CA TRP A 219 -5.31 -15.49 -9.75
C TRP A 219 -5.04 -14.16 -9.05
N VAL A 220 -4.00 -14.08 -8.21
CA VAL A 220 -3.68 -12.87 -7.44
C VAL A 220 -3.50 -11.63 -8.33
N SER A 221 -2.76 -11.77 -9.45
CA SER A 221 -2.53 -10.65 -10.39
C SER A 221 -3.82 -10.21 -11.08
N LEU A 222 -4.77 -11.12 -11.32
CA LEU A 222 -6.10 -10.79 -11.86
C LEU A 222 -6.93 -10.05 -10.81
N ARG A 223 -6.96 -10.53 -9.57
CA ARG A 223 -7.70 -9.85 -8.48
C ARG A 223 -7.13 -8.47 -8.17
N ALA A 224 -5.82 -8.29 -8.29
CA ALA A 224 -5.16 -6.99 -8.11
C ALA A 224 -5.66 -5.92 -9.09
N GLN A 225 -6.27 -6.31 -10.25
CA GLN A 225 -6.81 -5.36 -11.22
C GLN A 225 -7.98 -4.51 -10.66
N ARG A 226 -8.57 -4.93 -9.54
CA ARG A 226 -9.56 -4.13 -8.81
C ARG A 226 -9.01 -2.77 -8.39
N GLY A 227 -7.70 -2.65 -8.18
CA GLY A 227 -7.02 -1.38 -7.87
C GLY A 227 -7.12 -0.33 -8.98
N ASN A 228 -7.42 -0.70 -10.24
CA ASN A 228 -7.66 0.28 -11.31
C ASN A 228 -8.86 1.21 -11.01
N ALA A 229 -9.82 0.79 -10.17
CA ALA A 229 -10.90 1.66 -9.71
C ALA A 229 -10.38 2.75 -8.76
N ASP A 230 -9.37 2.43 -7.96
CA ASP A 230 -8.73 3.38 -7.05
C ASP A 230 -7.83 4.36 -7.82
N ASP A 231 -7.18 3.91 -8.92
CA ASP A 231 -6.49 4.82 -9.85
C ASP A 231 -7.47 5.82 -10.53
N ALA A 232 -8.71 5.42 -10.77
CA ALA A 232 -9.75 6.33 -11.28
C ALA A 232 -10.17 7.35 -10.20
N LEU A 233 -10.23 6.97 -8.93
CA LEU A 233 -10.44 7.90 -7.82
C LEU A 233 -9.27 8.88 -7.70
N MET A 234 -8.02 8.41 -7.75
CA MET A 234 -6.83 9.27 -7.76
C MET A 234 -6.87 10.32 -8.88
N LEU A 235 -7.32 9.92 -10.08
CA LEU A 235 -7.49 10.83 -11.20
C LEU A 235 -8.51 11.96 -10.89
N ARG A 236 -9.59 11.65 -10.19
CA ARG A 236 -10.61 12.63 -9.79
C ARG A 236 -10.11 13.57 -8.69
N LEU A 237 -9.37 13.03 -7.71
CA LEU A 237 -8.90 13.80 -6.55
C LEU A 237 -7.70 14.71 -6.88
N HIS A 238 -6.75 14.20 -7.65
CA HIS A 238 -5.42 14.84 -7.85
C HIS A 238 -5.12 15.19 -9.31
N GLY A 239 -6.08 14.96 -10.22
CA GLY A 239 -5.94 15.27 -11.65
C GLY A 239 -5.06 14.28 -12.42
N PRO A 240 -4.89 14.47 -13.76
CA PRO A 240 -4.24 13.50 -14.63
C PRO A 240 -2.74 13.33 -14.43
N GLY A 241 -2.11 14.22 -13.67
CA GLY A 241 -0.67 14.23 -13.38
C GLY A 241 -0.26 13.56 -12.07
N TRP A 242 -1.20 13.06 -11.27
CA TRP A 242 -0.94 12.55 -9.92
C TRP A 242 0.18 11.51 -9.85
N TRP A 243 0.24 10.60 -10.80
CA TRP A 243 1.23 9.54 -10.83
C TRP A 243 2.68 10.05 -10.97
N ARG A 244 2.92 11.22 -11.62
CA ARG A 244 4.25 11.85 -11.67
C ARG A 244 4.63 12.43 -10.32
N ARG A 245 3.71 13.13 -9.66
CA ARG A 245 3.90 13.68 -8.32
C ARG A 245 4.23 12.58 -7.31
N ALA A 246 3.54 11.44 -7.40
CA ALA A 246 3.76 10.27 -6.56
C ALA A 246 4.96 9.40 -6.97
N ALA A 247 5.64 9.70 -8.08
CA ALA A 247 6.62 8.82 -8.71
C ALA A 247 6.10 7.37 -8.87
N ALA A 248 4.79 7.22 -9.07
CA ALA A 248 4.13 5.93 -9.22
C ALA A 248 4.26 5.42 -10.67
N PRO A 249 4.39 4.11 -10.89
CA PRO A 249 4.39 3.55 -12.23
C PRO A 249 3.10 3.90 -12.98
N ARG A 250 3.22 4.29 -14.25
CA ARG A 250 2.05 4.64 -15.07
C ARG A 250 1.16 3.44 -15.38
N GLY A 251 1.65 2.22 -15.20
CA GLY A 251 0.95 1.00 -15.56
C GLY A 251 0.73 0.83 -17.06
N ARG A 252 0.01 -0.22 -17.46
CA ARG A 252 -0.25 -0.57 -18.87
C ARG A 252 -1.68 -0.22 -19.33
N ARG A 253 -2.37 0.68 -18.63
CA ARG A 253 -3.80 1.00 -18.86
C ARG A 253 -4.14 1.24 -20.34
N ARG A 254 -3.32 2.03 -21.07
CA ARG A 254 -3.57 2.31 -22.49
C ARG A 254 -3.47 1.04 -23.34
N ALA A 255 -2.48 0.20 -23.08
CA ALA A 255 -2.32 -1.09 -23.77
C ALA A 255 -3.47 -2.03 -23.44
N HIS A 256 -3.89 -2.13 -22.18
CA HIS A 256 -5.04 -2.95 -21.77
C HIS A 256 -6.34 -2.48 -22.44
N LEU A 257 -6.57 -1.18 -22.51
CA LEU A 257 -7.73 -0.62 -23.22
C LEU A 257 -7.69 -1.00 -24.71
N ALA A 258 -6.53 -0.83 -25.38
CA ALA A 258 -6.38 -1.15 -26.80
C ALA A 258 -6.62 -2.65 -27.08
N VAL A 259 -6.01 -3.54 -26.27
CA VAL A 259 -6.19 -5.00 -26.41
C VAL A 259 -7.65 -5.39 -26.17
N THR A 260 -8.30 -4.83 -25.15
CA THR A 260 -9.71 -5.10 -24.84
C THR A 260 -10.61 -4.61 -25.99
N SER A 261 -10.39 -3.38 -26.49
CA SER A 261 -11.15 -2.84 -27.62
C SER A 261 -10.99 -3.66 -28.89
N ALA A 262 -9.77 -4.15 -29.17
CA ALA A 262 -9.51 -5.03 -30.30
C ALA A 262 -10.30 -6.35 -30.18
N GLY A 263 -10.32 -6.97 -29.00
CA GLY A 263 -11.12 -8.19 -28.76
C GLY A 263 -12.61 -7.97 -28.93
N VAL A 264 -13.14 -6.87 -28.37
CA VAL A 264 -14.56 -6.50 -28.52
C VAL A 264 -14.89 -6.22 -30.00
N ALA A 265 -14.04 -5.50 -30.71
CA ALA A 265 -14.21 -5.20 -32.14
C ALA A 265 -14.19 -6.48 -33.00
N ALA A 266 -13.32 -7.43 -32.69
CA ALA A 266 -13.27 -8.72 -33.37
C ALA A 266 -14.62 -9.47 -33.28
N CYS A 267 -15.17 -9.57 -32.07
CA CYS A 267 -16.47 -10.20 -31.84
C CYS A 267 -17.62 -9.45 -32.54
N ALA A 268 -17.64 -8.13 -32.42
CA ALA A 268 -18.71 -7.29 -33.04
C ALA A 268 -18.67 -7.38 -34.56
N LEU A 269 -17.49 -7.26 -35.20
CA LEU A 269 -17.33 -7.32 -36.65
C LEU A 269 -17.64 -8.72 -37.18
N ALA A 270 -17.31 -9.79 -36.45
CA ALA A 270 -17.72 -11.15 -36.82
C ALA A 270 -19.24 -11.31 -36.81
N ALA A 271 -19.91 -10.82 -35.75
CA ALA A 271 -21.37 -10.85 -35.64
C ALA A 271 -22.10 -10.04 -36.74
N LEU A 272 -21.46 -8.95 -37.22
CA LEU A 272 -21.99 -8.09 -38.29
C LEU A 272 -21.62 -8.59 -39.70
N GLY A 273 -21.01 -9.77 -39.86
CA GLY A 273 -20.65 -10.35 -41.15
C GLY A 273 -19.46 -9.67 -41.84
N HIS A 274 -18.55 -9.05 -41.11
CA HIS A 274 -17.36 -8.41 -41.65
C HIS A 274 -16.06 -9.23 -41.35
N PRO A 275 -15.84 -10.40 -41.98
CA PRO A 275 -14.80 -11.34 -41.59
C PRO A 275 -13.39 -10.78 -41.72
N ARG A 276 -13.09 -9.95 -42.74
CA ARG A 276 -11.76 -9.35 -42.86
C ARG A 276 -11.44 -8.39 -41.70
N GLY A 277 -12.39 -7.56 -41.30
CA GLY A 277 -12.27 -6.65 -40.17
C GLY A 277 -12.15 -7.41 -38.84
N ALA A 278 -12.98 -8.46 -38.67
CA ALA A 278 -12.93 -9.34 -37.50
C ALA A 278 -11.55 -10.02 -37.35
N THR A 279 -11.01 -10.55 -38.45
CA THR A 279 -9.67 -11.17 -38.45
C THR A 279 -8.57 -10.16 -38.10
N ALA A 280 -8.60 -8.97 -38.69
CA ALA A 280 -7.61 -7.92 -38.37
C ALA A 280 -7.65 -7.52 -36.89
N ALA A 281 -8.86 -7.34 -36.33
CA ALA A 281 -9.06 -7.01 -34.91
C ALA A 281 -8.63 -8.17 -34.00
N ALA A 282 -8.94 -9.42 -34.34
CA ALA A 282 -8.51 -10.62 -33.61
C ALA A 282 -6.98 -10.77 -33.58
N LEU A 283 -6.30 -10.48 -34.71
CA LEU A 283 -4.85 -10.45 -34.75
C LEU A 283 -4.27 -9.37 -33.83
N GLY A 284 -4.84 -8.17 -33.82
CA GLY A 284 -4.43 -7.10 -32.91
C GLY A 284 -4.58 -7.49 -31.43
N TRP A 285 -5.71 -8.12 -31.07
CA TRP A 285 -5.93 -8.69 -29.74
C TRP A 285 -4.90 -9.79 -29.40
N ALA A 286 -4.66 -10.73 -30.30
CA ALA A 286 -3.74 -11.84 -30.09
C ALA A 286 -2.29 -11.35 -29.91
N LEU A 287 -1.84 -10.43 -30.77
CA LEU A 287 -0.49 -9.84 -30.69
C LEU A 287 -0.29 -9.06 -29.39
N GLY A 288 -1.27 -8.22 -28.99
CA GLY A 288 -1.20 -7.45 -27.75
C GLY A 288 -1.24 -8.35 -26.51
N THR A 289 -2.02 -9.44 -26.54
CA THR A 289 -2.06 -10.43 -25.45
C THR A 289 -0.75 -11.21 -25.38
N ALA A 290 -0.18 -11.63 -26.51
CA ALA A 290 1.08 -12.35 -26.57
C ALA A 290 2.26 -11.47 -26.09
N GLU A 291 2.31 -10.20 -26.49
CA GLU A 291 3.30 -9.22 -25.98
C GLU A 291 3.22 -9.11 -24.47
N PHE A 292 1.99 -8.97 -23.92
CA PHE A 292 1.80 -8.85 -22.47
C PHE A 292 2.20 -10.13 -21.74
N ALA A 293 1.83 -11.31 -22.27
CA ALA A 293 2.23 -12.60 -21.70
C ALA A 293 3.76 -12.75 -21.69
N ARG A 294 4.41 -12.44 -22.83
CA ARG A 294 5.87 -12.49 -22.94
C ARG A 294 6.54 -11.58 -21.91
N ALA A 295 6.10 -10.33 -21.78
CA ALA A 295 6.66 -9.36 -20.83
C ALA A 295 6.60 -9.84 -19.37
N ARG A 296 5.63 -10.70 -19.03
CA ARG A 296 5.48 -11.29 -17.69
C ARG A 296 6.28 -12.58 -17.52
N ILE A 297 6.35 -13.42 -18.55
CA ILE A 297 7.05 -14.71 -18.53
C ILE A 297 8.56 -14.53 -18.59
N GLU A 298 9.05 -13.60 -19.41
CA GLU A 298 10.49 -13.45 -19.71
C GLU A 298 11.35 -13.22 -18.45
N PRO A 299 10.99 -12.35 -17.49
CA PRO A 299 11.75 -12.14 -16.26
C PRO A 299 11.48 -13.18 -15.17
N GLY A 300 10.49 -14.07 -15.35
CA GLY A 300 10.06 -15.07 -14.38
C GLY A 300 10.90 -16.35 -14.36
N PRO A 301 10.55 -17.30 -13.47
CA PRO A 301 11.28 -18.57 -13.32
C PRO A 301 11.02 -19.54 -14.48
N ARG A 302 10.04 -19.26 -15.35
CA ARG A 302 9.65 -20.04 -16.52
C ARG A 302 9.31 -21.51 -16.23
N THR A 303 8.88 -21.80 -14.99
CA THR A 303 8.30 -23.10 -14.70
C THR A 303 6.96 -23.27 -15.45
N ARG A 304 6.56 -24.51 -15.74
CA ARG A 304 5.28 -24.78 -16.44
C ARG A 304 4.11 -24.09 -15.75
N TYR A 305 4.02 -24.21 -14.42
CA TYR A 305 2.97 -23.55 -13.63
C TYR A 305 2.94 -22.05 -13.82
N GLU A 306 4.12 -21.37 -13.78
CA GLU A 306 4.21 -19.90 -13.95
C GLU A 306 3.83 -19.50 -15.38
N VAL A 307 4.33 -20.23 -16.38
CA VAL A 307 4.00 -19.95 -17.79
C VAL A 307 2.51 -20.09 -18.05
N ASP A 308 1.89 -21.19 -17.60
CA ASP A 308 0.44 -21.42 -17.76
C ASP A 308 -0.37 -20.34 -17.04
N THR A 309 0.09 -19.93 -15.85
CA THR A 309 -0.52 -18.84 -15.09
C THR A 309 -0.43 -17.51 -15.82
N MET A 310 0.75 -17.19 -16.36
CA MET A 310 0.94 -15.94 -17.11
C MET A 310 0.12 -15.92 -18.40
N LEU A 311 0.07 -17.01 -19.14
CA LEU A 311 -0.77 -17.13 -20.35
C LEU A 311 -2.26 -16.91 -20.02
N ALA A 312 -2.80 -17.66 -19.06
CA ALA A 312 -4.21 -17.58 -18.68
C ALA A 312 -4.58 -16.17 -18.16
N THR A 313 -3.76 -15.63 -17.26
CA THR A 313 -4.05 -14.30 -16.68
C THR A 313 -3.78 -13.16 -17.66
N SER A 314 -2.91 -13.30 -18.67
CA SER A 314 -2.68 -12.27 -19.66
C SER A 314 -3.85 -12.10 -20.65
N VAL A 315 -4.67 -13.12 -20.83
CA VAL A 315 -5.95 -13.02 -21.55
C VAL A 315 -6.98 -12.24 -20.73
N LEU A 316 -7.04 -12.49 -19.41
CA LEU A 316 -8.09 -11.97 -18.53
C LEU A 316 -7.78 -10.60 -17.95
N ILE A 317 -6.52 -10.24 -17.75
CA ILE A 317 -6.12 -8.97 -17.12
C ILE A 317 -6.55 -7.75 -17.95
N PRO A 318 -6.31 -7.65 -19.27
CA PRO A 318 -6.70 -6.46 -20.03
C PRO A 318 -8.18 -6.10 -19.90
N PRO A 319 -9.14 -7.02 -20.11
CA PRO A 319 -10.56 -6.69 -19.91
C PRO A 319 -10.93 -6.39 -18.46
N ALA A 320 -10.35 -7.11 -17.49
CA ALA A 320 -10.59 -6.85 -16.07
C ALA A 320 -10.07 -5.47 -15.64
N ALA A 321 -8.86 -5.10 -16.04
CA ALA A 321 -8.27 -3.80 -15.76
C ALA A 321 -9.11 -2.66 -16.36
N THR A 322 -9.52 -2.82 -17.62
CA THR A 322 -10.37 -1.85 -18.34
C THR A 322 -11.72 -1.70 -17.65
N TRP A 323 -12.36 -2.82 -17.32
CA TRP A 323 -13.64 -2.83 -16.60
C TRP A 323 -13.57 -2.10 -15.26
N HIS A 324 -12.59 -2.47 -14.42
CA HIS A 324 -12.45 -1.86 -13.09
C HIS A 324 -12.14 -0.36 -13.19
N TRP A 325 -11.35 0.06 -14.17
CA TRP A 325 -11.08 1.48 -14.37
C TRP A 325 -12.32 2.25 -14.81
N LEU A 326 -13.09 1.75 -15.79
CA LEU A 326 -14.36 2.37 -16.25
C LEU A 326 -15.41 2.39 -15.14
N ALA A 327 -15.56 1.28 -14.42
CA ALA A 327 -16.44 1.20 -13.25
C ALA A 327 -16.01 2.17 -12.14
N GLY A 328 -14.70 2.37 -11.94
CA GLY A 328 -14.15 3.36 -11.02
C GLY A 328 -14.50 4.80 -11.46
N LEU A 329 -14.33 5.14 -12.74
CA LEU A 329 -14.73 6.45 -13.27
C LEU A 329 -16.21 6.74 -13.06
N TRP A 330 -17.06 5.74 -13.28
CA TRP A 330 -18.50 5.88 -13.07
C TRP A 330 -18.85 6.00 -11.59
N ARG A 331 -18.28 5.13 -10.74
CA ARG A 331 -18.52 5.15 -9.29
C ARG A 331 -18.12 6.47 -8.66
N HIS A 332 -16.97 7.02 -9.07
CA HIS A 332 -16.39 8.25 -8.51
C HIS A 332 -16.67 9.50 -9.34
N ARG A 333 -17.70 9.48 -10.23
CA ARG A 333 -18.03 10.61 -11.11
C ARG A 333 -18.33 11.91 -10.36
N GLY A 334 -18.85 11.80 -9.15
CA GLY A 334 -19.13 12.94 -8.26
C GLY A 334 -18.01 13.32 -7.30
N ALA A 335 -16.86 12.62 -7.33
CA ALA A 335 -15.73 12.97 -6.48
C ALA A 335 -15.13 14.31 -6.93
N ARG A 336 -14.98 15.22 -5.98
CA ARG A 336 -14.35 16.54 -6.18
C ARG A 336 -12.87 16.45 -5.83
N PRO A 337 -12.00 17.27 -6.45
CA PRO A 337 -10.62 17.43 -6.02
C PRO A 337 -10.56 17.80 -4.54
N TRP A 338 -9.52 17.32 -3.86
CA TRP A 338 -9.24 17.76 -2.51
C TRP A 338 -8.91 19.26 -2.54
N GLN A 339 -9.60 20.02 -1.73
CA GLN A 339 -9.34 21.42 -1.53
C GLN A 339 -8.75 21.59 -0.13
N GLU A 340 -7.72 22.40 0.00
CA GLU A 340 -7.23 22.82 1.31
C GLU A 340 -8.41 23.32 2.12
N VAL A 341 -8.61 22.75 3.29
CA VAL A 341 -9.48 23.35 4.31
C VAL A 341 -8.72 24.59 4.75
N ALA A 342 -9.14 25.74 4.26
CA ALA A 342 -8.57 27.00 4.73
C ALA A 342 -8.62 27.00 6.27
N PRO A 343 -7.51 27.28 6.96
CA PRO A 343 -7.55 27.40 8.41
C PRO A 343 -8.60 28.46 8.76
N SER A 344 -9.64 28.05 9.49
CA SER A 344 -10.67 28.92 10.03
C SER A 344 -10.08 29.85 11.08
#